data_50fb1deed6eb8b7ba3a74153f7a5806f
#
_entry.id   50fb1deed6eb8b7ba3a74153f7a5806f
#
_cell.length_a   1.000
_cell.length_b   1.000
_cell.length_c   1.000
_cell.angle_alpha   90.00
_cell.angle_beta   90.00
_cell.angle_gamma   90.00
#
_symmetry.space_group_name_H-M   'P 1'
#
loop_
_entity.id
_entity.type
_entity.pdbx_description
1 polymer ?
#
loop_
_entity_poly.entity_id
_entity_poly.type
_entity_poly.pdbx_seq_one_letter_code
_entity_poly.pdbx_strand_id
1 'polypeptide(L)'
;MIVALQMCSGLYADANIEQLNLQLQQLPATRPLLVCLPESFLVFSKSGQQTLAIAKQSDVYIQQLSDLCRQYDIWLAAGTVPIATAHDKYFAASLLVNNQGDVVAQYNKMHLFDVDVADGTGAYRESNFTQAGNDIVVVDSPFGKIGLTVCYDLRFSGLFSALQRAGAEIILVPSAFTTVTGAAHWQPLLTARAIETQSYVIAAAQVGQHENGRATYGHSIIISPWGDVLSELANGIGFIGCQPDLNRLHAIRRDMPVQSHQRFREHLL
;
A
#
# COMPACT_ATOMS: atom_id res chain seq x y z
N MET A 1 0.60 7.06 -15.83
CA MET A 1 0.71 7.92 -14.64
C MET A 1 0.36 7.09 -13.41
N ILE A 2 0.99 7.35 -12.25
CA ILE A 2 0.68 6.70 -10.97
C ILE A 2 0.29 7.79 -9.97
N VAL A 3 -0.74 7.52 -9.17
CA VAL A 3 -1.25 8.43 -8.14
C VAL A 3 -1.32 7.69 -6.81
N ALA A 4 -0.92 8.33 -5.73
CA ALA A 4 -1.14 7.86 -4.36
C ALA A 4 -2.17 8.76 -3.68
N LEU A 5 -3.26 8.17 -3.19
CA LEU A 5 -4.28 8.88 -2.41
C LEU A 5 -3.88 8.93 -0.93
N GLN A 6 -4.17 10.07 -0.30
CA GLN A 6 -4.13 10.26 1.14
C GLN A 6 -5.56 10.36 1.66
N MET A 7 -5.92 9.51 2.63
CA MET A 7 -7.29 9.40 3.14
C MET A 7 -7.31 9.52 4.67
N CYS A 8 -8.46 9.92 5.21
CA CYS A 8 -8.79 9.80 6.63
C CYS A 8 -10.02 8.89 6.76
N SER A 9 -9.80 7.59 6.71
CA SER A 9 -10.89 6.61 6.70
C SER A 9 -11.59 6.52 8.06
N GLY A 10 -12.91 6.42 8.01
CA GLY A 10 -13.77 6.29 9.17
C GLY A 10 -14.15 4.84 9.50
N LEU A 11 -15.20 4.69 10.33
CA LEU A 11 -15.67 3.41 10.84
C LEU A 11 -16.58 2.63 9.87
N TYR A 12 -17.08 3.28 8.81
CA TYR A 12 -18.11 2.74 7.93
C TYR A 12 -17.58 2.60 6.51
N ALA A 13 -17.59 1.37 5.99
CA ALA A 13 -17.03 1.04 4.69
C ALA A 13 -17.72 1.82 3.55
N ASP A 14 -19.06 1.92 3.57
CA ASP A 14 -19.80 2.63 2.52
C ASP A 14 -19.43 4.13 2.46
N ALA A 15 -19.27 4.77 3.62
CA ALA A 15 -18.84 6.16 3.68
C ALA A 15 -17.40 6.36 3.15
N ASN A 16 -16.52 5.40 3.41
CA ASN A 16 -15.14 5.43 2.87
C ASN A 16 -15.12 5.19 1.35
N ILE A 17 -15.99 4.33 0.82
CA ILE A 17 -16.16 4.15 -0.64
C ILE A 17 -16.72 5.43 -1.28
N GLU A 18 -17.68 6.10 -0.64
CA GLU A 18 -18.17 7.39 -1.12
C GLU A 18 -17.08 8.46 -1.14
N GLN A 19 -16.29 8.55 -0.07
CA GLN A 19 -15.11 9.44 -0.02
C GLN A 19 -14.11 9.11 -1.14
N LEU A 20 -13.82 7.83 -1.37
CA LEU A 20 -12.98 7.40 -2.47
C LEU A 20 -13.55 7.86 -3.82
N ASN A 21 -14.84 7.64 -4.06
CA ASN A 21 -15.49 8.04 -5.31
C ASN A 21 -15.37 9.57 -5.55
N LEU A 22 -15.53 10.40 -4.51
CA LEU A 22 -15.33 11.85 -4.60
C LEU A 22 -13.88 12.24 -4.94
N GLN A 23 -12.89 11.52 -4.41
CA GLN A 23 -11.48 11.75 -4.77
C GLN A 23 -11.18 11.30 -6.21
N LEU A 24 -11.75 10.17 -6.67
CA LEU A 24 -11.56 9.68 -8.04
C LEU A 24 -12.09 10.67 -9.09
N GLN A 25 -13.13 11.42 -8.80
CA GLN A 25 -13.68 12.48 -9.68
C GLN A 25 -12.71 13.64 -9.91
N GLN A 26 -11.75 13.83 -9.01
CA GLN A 26 -10.78 14.93 -9.07
C GLN A 26 -9.46 14.54 -9.76
N LEU A 27 -9.32 13.26 -10.13
CA LEU A 27 -8.08 12.74 -10.71
C LEU A 27 -7.86 13.25 -12.15
N PRO A 28 -6.58 13.32 -12.60
CA PRO A 28 -6.27 13.69 -13.98
C PRO A 28 -6.92 12.76 -14.99
N ALA A 29 -7.25 13.30 -16.16
CA ALA A 29 -7.80 12.54 -17.29
C ALA A 29 -6.77 11.62 -17.98
N THR A 30 -5.48 11.72 -17.62
CA THR A 30 -4.39 10.92 -18.21
C THR A 30 -4.63 9.43 -18.05
N ARG A 31 -4.48 8.67 -19.14
CA ARG A 31 -4.60 7.20 -19.13
C ARG A 31 -3.38 6.56 -19.84
N PRO A 32 -2.96 5.36 -19.46
CA PRO A 32 -3.46 4.60 -18.32
C PRO A 32 -3.12 5.29 -16.97
N LEU A 33 -3.95 5.07 -15.95
CA LEU A 33 -3.78 5.62 -14.62
C LEU A 33 -3.85 4.52 -13.57
N LEU A 34 -2.83 4.41 -12.72
CA LEU A 34 -2.83 3.58 -11.52
C LEU A 34 -3.11 4.46 -10.29
N VAL A 35 -4.10 4.09 -9.51
CA VAL A 35 -4.46 4.74 -8.24
C VAL A 35 -4.11 3.81 -7.08
N CYS A 36 -3.31 4.31 -6.13
CA CYS A 36 -2.90 3.56 -4.94
C CYS A 36 -3.65 4.11 -3.73
N LEU A 37 -4.38 3.24 -3.01
CA LEU A 37 -5.10 3.56 -1.78
C LEU A 37 -4.24 3.21 -0.56
N PRO A 38 -4.47 3.86 0.60
CA PRO A 38 -3.75 3.52 1.84
C PRO A 38 -4.24 2.21 2.47
N GLU A 39 -3.46 1.68 3.42
CA GLU A 39 -3.90 0.60 4.31
C GLU A 39 -5.18 1.00 5.05
N SER A 40 -6.09 0.05 5.29
CA SER A 40 -7.37 0.24 5.98
C SER A 40 -8.27 1.32 5.36
N PHE A 41 -8.11 1.59 4.05
CA PHE A 41 -8.95 2.58 3.35
C PHE A 41 -10.44 2.24 3.44
N LEU A 42 -10.78 0.95 3.41
CA LEU A 42 -12.16 0.48 3.42
C LEU A 42 -12.82 0.65 4.80
N VAL A 43 -12.08 0.36 5.87
CA VAL A 43 -12.56 0.53 7.24
C VAL A 43 -11.40 0.73 8.21
N PHE A 44 -11.44 1.81 8.97
CA PHE A 44 -10.50 2.08 10.05
C PHE A 44 -11.19 1.81 11.40
N SER A 45 -11.39 0.52 11.70
CA SER A 45 -12.30 0.03 12.74
C SER A 45 -11.82 0.29 14.17
N LYS A 46 -12.76 0.20 15.14
CA LYS A 46 -12.46 0.23 16.59
C LYS A 46 -11.96 -1.12 17.12
N SER A 47 -12.27 -2.21 16.40
CA SER A 47 -11.92 -3.57 16.87
C SER A 47 -11.73 -4.53 15.69
N GLY A 48 -10.94 -5.58 15.91
CA GLY A 48 -10.78 -6.66 14.93
C GLY A 48 -12.08 -7.37 14.59
N GLN A 49 -13.06 -7.47 15.54
CA GLN A 49 -14.37 -8.04 15.26
C GLN A 49 -15.16 -7.23 14.24
N GLN A 50 -15.10 -5.90 14.32
CA GLN A 50 -15.74 -5.04 13.32
C GLN A 50 -15.10 -5.25 11.93
N THR A 51 -13.78 -5.33 11.85
CA THR A 51 -13.09 -5.64 10.59
C THR A 51 -13.44 -7.02 10.07
N LEU A 52 -13.54 -8.04 10.96
CA LEU A 52 -13.95 -9.40 10.58
C LEU A 52 -15.38 -9.45 10.01
N ALA A 53 -16.30 -8.64 10.56
CA ALA A 53 -17.64 -8.53 10.01
C ALA A 53 -17.66 -7.98 8.57
N ILE A 54 -16.81 -6.99 8.28
CA ILE A 54 -16.60 -6.47 6.92
C ILE A 54 -15.93 -7.52 6.03
N ALA A 55 -14.93 -8.25 6.56
CA ALA A 55 -14.24 -9.30 5.81
C ALA A 55 -15.19 -10.40 5.30
N LYS A 56 -16.24 -10.73 6.06
CA LYS A 56 -17.29 -11.69 5.64
C LYS A 56 -18.16 -11.18 4.48
N GLN A 57 -18.06 -9.92 4.13
CA GLN A 57 -18.76 -9.25 3.02
C GLN A 57 -17.78 -8.72 1.96
N SER A 58 -16.52 -9.19 1.96
CA SER A 58 -15.47 -8.68 1.07
C SER A 58 -15.84 -8.68 -0.40
N ASP A 59 -16.58 -9.69 -0.86
CA ASP A 59 -17.00 -9.81 -2.27
C ASP A 59 -17.84 -8.60 -2.72
N VAL A 60 -18.71 -8.07 -1.84
CA VAL A 60 -19.52 -6.88 -2.14
C VAL A 60 -18.63 -5.68 -2.38
N TYR A 61 -17.63 -5.46 -1.52
CA TYR A 61 -16.71 -4.32 -1.64
C TYR A 61 -15.74 -4.49 -2.81
N ILE A 62 -15.25 -5.70 -3.06
CA ILE A 62 -14.44 -6.00 -4.25
C ILE A 62 -15.21 -5.68 -5.52
N GLN A 63 -16.50 -6.05 -5.58
CA GLN A 63 -17.35 -5.73 -6.73
C GLN A 63 -17.50 -4.20 -6.90
N GLN A 64 -17.72 -3.44 -5.82
CA GLN A 64 -17.81 -1.98 -5.89
C GLN A 64 -16.50 -1.35 -6.39
N LEU A 65 -15.34 -1.84 -5.93
CA LEU A 65 -14.03 -1.39 -6.43
C LEU A 65 -13.84 -1.72 -7.91
N SER A 66 -14.26 -2.91 -8.34
CA SER A 66 -14.26 -3.32 -9.74
C SER A 66 -15.12 -2.39 -10.61
N ASP A 67 -16.28 -1.99 -10.11
CA ASP A 67 -17.17 -1.05 -10.79
C ASP A 67 -16.54 0.35 -10.91
N LEU A 68 -15.89 0.84 -9.85
CA LEU A 68 -15.14 2.10 -9.89
C LEU A 68 -13.99 2.04 -10.90
N CYS A 69 -13.25 0.92 -10.98
CA CYS A 69 -12.18 0.76 -11.98
C CYS A 69 -12.72 0.88 -13.41
N ARG A 70 -13.84 0.24 -13.71
CA ARG A 70 -14.54 0.35 -15.01
C ARG A 70 -15.05 1.76 -15.27
N GLN A 71 -15.71 2.36 -14.28
CA GLN A 71 -16.32 3.68 -14.39
C GLN A 71 -15.29 4.78 -14.71
N TYR A 72 -14.13 4.73 -14.05
CA TYR A 72 -13.09 5.74 -14.18
C TYR A 72 -11.96 5.37 -15.16
N ASP A 73 -12.02 4.18 -15.77
CA ASP A 73 -10.96 3.63 -16.63
C ASP A 73 -9.58 3.69 -15.95
N ILE A 74 -9.49 3.11 -14.74
CA ILE A 74 -8.28 3.12 -13.92
C ILE A 74 -7.87 1.71 -13.48
N TRP A 75 -6.58 1.55 -13.22
CA TRP A 75 -6.06 0.48 -12.36
C TRP A 75 -6.10 0.96 -10.92
N LEU A 76 -6.44 0.07 -10.00
CA LEU A 76 -6.57 0.38 -8.58
C LEU A 76 -5.78 -0.61 -7.74
N ALA A 77 -4.77 -0.11 -7.00
CA ALA A 77 -4.16 -0.84 -5.90
C ALA A 77 -4.96 -0.53 -4.63
N ALA A 78 -5.84 -1.44 -4.26
CA ALA A 78 -6.78 -1.28 -3.16
C ALA A 78 -6.09 -1.59 -1.82
N GLY A 79 -5.28 -0.66 -1.35
CA GLY A 79 -4.57 -0.59 -0.08
C GLY A 79 -4.64 -1.87 0.77
N THR A 80 -5.65 -1.99 1.63
CA THR A 80 -6.06 -3.28 2.19
C THR A 80 -7.58 -3.45 2.22
N VAL A 81 -8.03 -4.59 1.70
CA VAL A 81 -9.39 -5.14 1.86
C VAL A 81 -9.31 -6.31 2.85
N PRO A 82 -10.08 -6.33 3.93
CA PRO A 82 -10.12 -7.49 4.80
C PRO A 82 -10.86 -8.63 4.11
N ILE A 83 -10.21 -9.80 4.00
CA ILE A 83 -10.79 -11.02 3.39
C ILE A 83 -10.85 -12.11 4.46
N ALA A 84 -12.05 -12.63 4.74
CA ALA A 84 -12.26 -13.63 5.78
C ALA A 84 -11.50 -14.93 5.49
N THR A 85 -10.97 -15.56 6.55
CA THR A 85 -10.37 -16.90 6.50
C THR A 85 -11.28 -17.94 7.16
N ALA A 86 -10.90 -19.22 7.11
CA ALA A 86 -11.65 -20.31 7.73
C ALA A 86 -11.59 -20.32 9.28
N HIS A 87 -10.73 -19.49 9.91
CA HIS A 87 -10.41 -19.58 11.33
C HIS A 87 -10.78 -18.32 12.13
N ASP A 88 -11.92 -17.69 11.85
CA ASP A 88 -12.36 -16.44 12.49
C ASP A 88 -11.30 -15.33 12.49
N LYS A 89 -10.46 -15.33 11.47
CA LYS A 89 -9.49 -14.28 11.15
C LYS A 89 -9.75 -13.74 9.74
N TYR A 90 -9.01 -12.71 9.37
CA TYR A 90 -9.02 -12.18 8.01
C TYR A 90 -7.58 -11.93 7.53
N PHE A 91 -7.39 -11.91 6.22
CA PHE A 91 -6.20 -11.34 5.61
C PHE A 91 -6.37 -9.83 5.43
N ALA A 92 -5.36 -9.06 5.77
CA ALA A 92 -5.23 -7.67 5.29
C ALA A 92 -4.67 -7.75 3.86
N ALA A 93 -5.56 -7.86 2.88
CA ALA A 93 -5.20 -8.14 1.50
C ALA A 93 -5.09 -6.87 0.67
N SER A 94 -3.93 -6.63 0.07
CA SER A 94 -3.75 -5.62 -0.98
C SER A 94 -4.13 -6.24 -2.32
N LEU A 95 -5.13 -5.66 -2.99
CA LEU A 95 -5.62 -6.13 -4.28
C LEU A 95 -5.17 -5.18 -5.39
N LEU A 96 -4.77 -5.74 -6.53
CA LEU A 96 -4.61 -4.97 -7.76
C LEU A 96 -5.77 -5.31 -8.70
N VAL A 97 -6.54 -4.28 -9.05
CA VAL A 97 -7.71 -4.39 -9.95
C VAL A 97 -7.38 -3.63 -11.22
N ASN A 98 -7.60 -4.25 -12.39
CA ASN A 98 -7.38 -3.61 -13.69
C ASN A 98 -8.56 -2.69 -14.08
N ASN A 99 -8.42 -1.97 -15.19
CA ASN A 99 -9.47 -1.08 -15.70
C ASN A 99 -10.69 -1.81 -16.29
N GLN A 100 -10.63 -3.14 -16.48
CA GLN A 100 -11.78 -3.99 -16.79
C GLN A 100 -12.52 -4.45 -15.52
N GLY A 101 -11.98 -4.14 -14.33
CA GLY A 101 -12.54 -4.54 -13.05
C GLY A 101 -12.16 -5.96 -12.62
N ASP A 102 -11.14 -6.57 -13.24
CA ASP A 102 -10.65 -7.87 -12.82
C ASP A 102 -9.61 -7.71 -11.70
N VAL A 103 -9.70 -8.52 -10.66
CA VAL A 103 -8.64 -8.65 -9.65
C VAL A 103 -7.50 -9.46 -10.27
N VAL A 104 -6.41 -8.78 -10.63
CA VAL A 104 -5.26 -9.40 -11.31
C VAL A 104 -4.17 -9.87 -10.35
N ALA A 105 -4.18 -9.36 -9.11
CA ALA A 105 -3.27 -9.81 -8.05
C ALA A 105 -3.86 -9.58 -6.67
N GLN A 106 -3.46 -10.45 -5.73
CA GLN A 106 -3.74 -10.32 -4.30
C GLN A 106 -2.46 -10.60 -3.52
N TYR A 107 -2.12 -9.71 -2.62
CA TYR A 107 -1.06 -9.87 -1.63
C TYR A 107 -1.65 -9.83 -0.24
N ASN A 108 -1.44 -10.84 0.56
CA ASN A 108 -1.83 -10.88 1.96
C ASN A 108 -0.65 -10.39 2.81
N LYS A 109 -0.88 -9.35 3.61
CA LYS A 109 0.14 -8.74 4.48
C LYS A 109 0.92 -9.82 5.24
N MET A 110 2.25 -9.83 5.08
CA MET A 110 3.11 -10.86 5.62
C MET A 110 3.52 -10.56 7.07
N HIS A 111 3.89 -9.31 7.36
CA HIS A 111 4.36 -8.91 8.67
C HIS A 111 3.28 -8.13 9.43
N LEU A 112 2.81 -8.71 10.53
CA LEU A 112 1.72 -8.15 11.34
C LEU A 112 2.26 -7.22 12.42
N PHE A 113 1.53 -6.13 12.69
CA PHE A 113 1.93 -5.06 13.60
C PHE A 113 1.60 -5.41 15.06
N ASP A 114 2.43 -6.26 15.67
CA ASP A 114 2.35 -6.65 17.08
C ASP A 114 3.45 -5.92 17.85
N VAL A 115 3.13 -4.73 18.35
CA VAL A 115 4.13 -3.83 18.98
C VAL A 115 3.54 -3.04 20.14
N ASP A 116 4.41 -2.54 21.00
CA ASP A 116 4.09 -1.55 22.00
C ASP A 116 4.68 -0.20 21.56
N VAL A 117 3.82 0.83 21.41
CA VAL A 117 4.20 2.16 20.93
C VAL A 117 3.68 3.21 21.90
N ALA A 118 4.52 4.18 22.24
CA ALA A 118 4.15 5.31 23.10
C ALA A 118 3.37 6.39 22.30
N ASP A 119 2.18 6.03 21.78
CA ASP A 119 1.34 6.90 20.94
C ASP A 119 -0.08 7.12 21.51
N GLY A 120 -0.29 6.77 22.79
CA GLY A 120 -1.60 6.86 23.45
C GLY A 120 -2.47 5.61 23.28
N THR A 121 -2.22 4.74 22.30
CA THR A 121 -2.89 3.42 22.16
C THR A 121 -2.21 2.38 23.04
N GLY A 122 -0.89 2.46 23.20
CA GLY A 122 -0.07 1.61 24.04
C GLY A 122 0.35 0.30 23.39
N ALA A 123 -0.59 -0.56 23.01
CA ALA A 123 -0.29 -1.87 22.45
C ALA A 123 -1.11 -2.16 21.20
N TYR A 124 -0.45 -2.68 20.17
CA TYR A 124 -1.07 -3.20 18.95
C TYR A 124 -0.85 -4.71 18.89
N ARG A 125 -1.86 -5.46 18.54
CA ARG A 125 -1.83 -6.93 18.39
C ARG A 125 -2.65 -7.32 17.16
N GLU A 126 -2.11 -7.02 15.99
CA GLU A 126 -2.77 -7.26 14.71
C GLU A 126 -3.01 -8.75 14.49
N SER A 127 -2.10 -9.61 14.95
CA SER A 127 -2.19 -11.07 14.83
C SER A 127 -3.37 -11.70 15.55
N ASN A 128 -4.02 -10.99 16.50
CA ASN A 128 -5.21 -11.51 17.18
C ASN A 128 -6.35 -11.81 16.21
N PHE A 129 -6.49 -10.99 15.14
CA PHE A 129 -7.58 -11.08 14.18
C PHE A 129 -7.10 -11.25 12.73
N THR A 130 -5.83 -10.91 12.45
CA THR A 130 -5.27 -10.98 11.11
C THR A 130 -4.42 -12.25 10.97
N GLN A 131 -4.54 -12.92 9.85
CA GLN A 131 -3.68 -14.02 9.45
C GLN A 131 -2.56 -13.49 8.56
N ALA A 132 -1.31 -13.87 8.83
CA ALA A 132 -0.18 -13.52 7.99
C ALA A 132 -0.23 -14.25 6.64
N GLY A 133 0.16 -13.53 5.57
CA GLY A 133 0.42 -14.13 4.27
C GLY A 133 1.83 -14.72 4.18
N ASN A 134 2.09 -15.50 3.11
CA ASN A 134 3.37 -16.18 2.90
C ASN A 134 3.94 -15.97 1.48
N ASP A 135 3.22 -15.26 0.60
CA ASP A 135 3.58 -15.17 -0.80
C ASP A 135 4.18 -13.80 -1.15
N ILE A 136 5.24 -13.80 -1.95
CA ILE A 136 5.77 -12.60 -2.59
C ILE A 136 5.00 -12.39 -3.88
N VAL A 137 4.45 -11.19 -4.08
CA VAL A 137 3.62 -10.88 -5.25
C VAL A 137 4.28 -9.78 -6.09
N VAL A 138 4.64 -10.13 -7.32
CA VAL A 138 5.05 -9.20 -8.37
C VAL A 138 4.21 -9.50 -9.62
N VAL A 139 3.61 -8.48 -10.20
CA VAL A 139 2.66 -8.62 -11.31
C VAL A 139 2.98 -7.66 -12.44
N ASP A 140 2.81 -8.12 -13.67
CA ASP A 140 2.94 -7.28 -14.88
C ASP A 140 1.78 -6.30 -14.99
N SER A 141 2.08 -5.07 -15.38
CA SER A 141 1.08 -4.02 -15.59
C SER A 141 1.47 -3.07 -16.72
N PRO A 142 0.55 -2.20 -17.19
CA PRO A 142 0.90 -1.14 -18.14
C PRO A 142 1.90 -0.11 -17.62
N PHE A 143 2.21 -0.13 -16.32
CA PHE A 143 3.11 0.81 -15.65
C PHE A 143 4.51 0.23 -15.42
N GLY A 144 4.71 -1.06 -15.68
CA GLY A 144 5.87 -1.87 -15.33
C GLY A 144 5.50 -2.99 -14.35
N LYS A 145 6.50 -3.71 -13.83
CA LYS A 145 6.30 -4.78 -12.84
C LYS A 145 6.07 -4.19 -11.45
N ILE A 146 4.90 -4.48 -10.88
CA ILE A 146 4.46 -3.95 -9.58
C ILE A 146 4.68 -5.00 -8.49
N GLY A 147 5.45 -4.66 -7.45
CA GLY A 147 5.58 -5.42 -6.22
C GLY A 147 4.62 -4.89 -5.16
N LEU A 148 3.92 -5.80 -4.48
CA LEU A 148 2.94 -5.47 -3.44
C LEU A 148 3.51 -5.68 -2.04
N THR A 149 3.29 -4.70 -1.16
CA THR A 149 3.58 -4.76 0.28
C THR A 149 2.48 -4.04 1.04
N VAL A 150 2.49 -4.11 2.38
CA VAL A 150 1.58 -3.35 3.25
C VAL A 150 2.31 -2.87 4.51
N CYS A 151 2.42 -1.57 4.69
CA CYS A 151 2.70 -0.85 5.94
C CYS A 151 3.90 -1.41 6.73
N TYR A 152 3.66 -2.28 7.70
CA TYR A 152 4.70 -2.85 8.58
C TYR A 152 5.77 -3.64 7.81
N ASP A 153 5.43 -4.18 6.64
CA ASP A 153 6.37 -4.82 5.72
C ASP A 153 7.56 -3.92 5.39
N LEU A 154 7.38 -2.59 5.41
CA LEU A 154 8.43 -1.60 5.17
C LEU A 154 9.67 -1.79 6.05
N ARG A 155 9.53 -2.38 7.23
CA ARG A 155 10.65 -2.62 8.16
C ARG A 155 11.53 -3.82 7.80
N PHE A 156 11.09 -4.66 6.87
CA PHE A 156 11.70 -5.95 6.55
C PHE A 156 12.36 -5.91 5.17
N SER A 157 13.63 -5.55 5.12
CA SER A 157 14.42 -5.40 3.88
C SER A 157 14.44 -6.66 3.02
N GLY A 158 14.40 -7.84 3.65
CA GLY A 158 14.40 -9.12 2.95
C GLY A 158 13.24 -9.29 1.98
N LEU A 159 12.03 -8.84 2.35
CA LEU A 159 10.87 -8.82 1.45
C LEU A 159 11.12 -7.92 0.24
N PHE A 160 11.65 -6.71 0.44
CA PHE A 160 11.94 -5.77 -0.64
C PHE A 160 13.03 -6.30 -1.58
N SER A 161 14.08 -6.91 -1.02
CA SER A 161 15.11 -7.59 -1.81
C SER A 161 14.53 -8.74 -2.63
N ALA A 162 13.57 -9.48 -2.09
CA ALA A 162 12.89 -10.57 -2.80
C ALA A 162 12.00 -10.04 -3.94
N LEU A 163 11.26 -8.94 -3.72
CA LEU A 163 10.48 -8.27 -4.76
C LEU A 163 11.38 -7.76 -5.90
N GLN A 164 12.54 -7.16 -5.58
CA GLN A 164 13.52 -6.75 -6.59
C GLN A 164 14.00 -7.95 -7.42
N ARG A 165 14.36 -9.07 -6.78
CA ARG A 165 14.79 -10.30 -7.48
C ARG A 165 13.69 -10.87 -8.37
N ALA A 166 12.42 -10.71 -7.97
CA ALA A 166 11.26 -11.08 -8.80
C ALA A 166 11.00 -10.08 -9.94
N GLY A 167 11.78 -9.00 -10.02
CA GLY A 167 11.76 -8.03 -11.11
C GLY A 167 10.91 -6.80 -10.87
N ALA A 168 10.44 -6.54 -9.64
CA ALA A 168 9.64 -5.35 -9.34
C ALA A 168 10.37 -4.07 -9.74
N GLU A 169 9.67 -3.18 -10.44
CA GLU A 169 10.13 -1.87 -10.90
C GLU A 169 9.46 -0.75 -10.09
N ILE A 170 8.27 -1.05 -9.59
CA ILE A 170 7.44 -0.19 -8.75
C ILE A 170 7.04 -1.01 -7.54
N ILE A 171 7.23 -0.48 -6.34
CA ILE A 171 6.82 -1.12 -5.09
C ILE A 171 5.77 -0.25 -4.41
N LEU A 172 4.61 -0.83 -4.14
CA LEU A 172 3.50 -0.16 -3.46
C LEU A 172 3.56 -0.42 -1.96
N VAL A 173 3.41 0.65 -1.17
CA VAL A 173 3.47 0.61 0.30
C VAL A 173 2.26 1.34 0.91
N PRO A 174 1.03 0.79 0.73
CA PRO A 174 -0.14 1.33 1.41
C PRO A 174 0.04 1.26 2.93
N SER A 175 -0.26 2.35 3.66
CA SER A 175 0.11 2.43 5.07
C SER A 175 -0.85 3.23 5.94
N ALA A 176 -0.81 2.89 7.25
CA ALA A 176 -1.46 3.62 8.33
C ALA A 176 -0.47 3.79 9.51
N PHE A 177 0.68 4.41 9.25
CA PHE A 177 1.71 4.63 10.27
C PHE A 177 1.21 5.51 11.42
N THR A 178 1.56 5.17 12.66
CA THR A 178 1.29 6.04 13.81
C THR A 178 2.09 7.33 13.68
N THR A 179 1.62 8.40 14.30
CA THR A 179 2.33 9.70 14.27
C THR A 179 3.75 9.61 14.81
N VAL A 180 3.95 8.84 15.90
CA VAL A 180 5.26 8.67 16.56
C VAL A 180 6.25 7.94 15.66
N THR A 181 5.86 6.78 15.15
CA THR A 181 6.76 5.98 14.28
C THR A 181 6.88 6.59 12.89
N GLY A 182 5.86 7.29 12.41
CA GLY A 182 5.87 7.99 11.15
C GLY A 182 6.92 9.09 11.13
N ALA A 183 6.88 9.98 12.12
CA ALA A 183 7.84 11.10 12.23
C ALA A 183 9.31 10.65 12.25
N ALA A 184 9.59 9.50 12.86
CA ALA A 184 10.96 9.01 13.00
C ALA A 184 11.41 8.10 11.84
N HIS A 185 10.54 7.30 11.25
CA HIS A 185 10.94 6.17 10.41
C HIS A 185 10.40 6.19 8.98
N TRP A 186 9.30 6.91 8.71
CA TRP A 186 8.56 6.79 7.46
C TRP A 186 9.41 7.09 6.23
N GLN A 187 9.83 8.32 6.09
CA GLN A 187 10.63 8.74 4.93
C GLN A 187 12.00 8.05 4.86
N PRO A 188 12.79 7.93 5.96
CA PRO A 188 14.07 7.22 5.92
C PRO A 188 13.96 5.78 5.42
N LEU A 189 12.95 5.01 5.88
CA LEU A 189 12.76 3.64 5.44
C LEU A 189 12.34 3.56 3.97
N LEU A 190 11.36 4.36 3.54
CA LEU A 190 10.91 4.37 2.14
C LEU A 190 12.05 4.75 1.19
N THR A 191 12.86 5.75 1.55
CA THR A 191 14.03 6.16 0.75
C THR A 191 15.05 5.03 0.67
N ALA A 192 15.35 4.36 1.81
CA ALA A 192 16.24 3.21 1.82
C ALA A 192 15.71 2.08 0.89
N ARG A 193 14.41 1.75 0.97
CA ARG A 193 13.80 0.74 0.08
C ARG A 193 13.93 1.12 -1.38
N ALA A 194 13.67 2.38 -1.74
CA ALA A 194 13.80 2.85 -3.13
C ALA A 194 15.24 2.70 -3.65
N ILE A 195 16.23 3.10 -2.86
CA ILE A 195 17.66 3.06 -3.22
C ILE A 195 18.15 1.61 -3.33
N GLU A 196 17.93 0.77 -2.32
CA GLU A 196 18.45 -0.60 -2.27
C GLU A 196 17.82 -1.52 -3.30
N THR A 197 16.53 -1.28 -3.67
CA THR A 197 15.84 -2.06 -4.70
C THR A 197 15.95 -1.45 -6.09
N GLN A 198 16.41 -0.20 -6.18
CA GLN A 198 16.42 0.57 -7.42
C GLN A 198 15.05 0.54 -8.12
N SER A 199 14.00 0.78 -7.32
CA SER A 199 12.59 0.77 -7.75
C SER A 199 11.92 2.09 -7.37
N TYR A 200 10.87 2.47 -8.10
CA TYR A 200 9.96 3.49 -7.61
C TYR A 200 9.23 2.98 -6.38
N VAL A 201 9.13 3.78 -5.32
CA VAL A 201 8.33 3.48 -4.14
C VAL A 201 7.16 4.44 -4.07
N ILE A 202 5.95 3.88 -4.06
CA ILE A 202 4.67 4.61 -4.03
C ILE A 202 3.99 4.31 -2.70
N ALA A 203 3.95 5.27 -1.81
CA ALA A 203 3.44 5.09 -0.46
C ALA A 203 2.20 5.97 -0.22
N ALA A 204 1.02 5.36 -0.33
CA ALA A 204 -0.26 5.95 0.01
C ALA A 204 -0.52 5.80 1.52
N ALA A 205 -0.91 6.86 2.21
CA ALA A 205 -1.00 6.88 3.67
C ALA A 205 -2.35 7.34 4.20
N GLN A 206 -2.75 6.78 5.34
CA GLN A 206 -3.80 7.35 6.18
C GLN A 206 -3.28 8.58 6.91
N VAL A 207 -4.13 9.60 7.09
CA VAL A 207 -3.76 10.89 7.71
C VAL A 207 -4.77 11.35 8.73
N GLY A 208 -4.29 11.97 9.79
CA GLY A 208 -5.12 12.74 10.74
C GLY A 208 -5.70 11.92 11.87
N GLN A 209 -6.71 12.49 12.52
CA GLN A 209 -7.41 11.90 13.66
C GLN A 209 -8.61 11.11 13.17
N HIS A 210 -8.65 9.82 13.47
CA HIS A 210 -9.71 8.92 13.04
C HIS A 210 -10.80 8.77 14.10
N GLU A 211 -12.02 8.39 13.68
CA GLU A 211 -13.17 8.18 14.55
C GLU A 211 -12.96 7.07 15.61
N ASN A 212 -12.02 6.16 15.40
CA ASN A 212 -11.64 5.14 16.37
C ASN A 212 -10.72 5.66 17.48
N GLY A 213 -10.34 6.95 17.46
CA GLY A 213 -9.46 7.59 18.43
C GLY A 213 -7.97 7.55 18.09
N ARG A 214 -7.57 6.83 17.03
CA ARG A 214 -6.16 6.76 16.58
C ARG A 214 -5.81 7.95 15.69
N ALA A 215 -4.54 8.34 15.72
CA ALA A 215 -3.98 9.31 14.81
C ALA A 215 -2.93 8.66 13.90
N THR A 216 -2.93 9.04 12.62
CA THR A 216 -1.96 8.57 11.63
C THR A 216 -1.16 9.71 11.03
N TYR A 217 0.06 9.38 10.55
CA TYR A 217 1.09 10.34 10.22
C TYR A 217 0.85 11.09 8.91
N GLY A 218 0.15 10.49 7.93
CA GLY A 218 0.03 11.05 6.59
C GLY A 218 1.32 10.90 5.79
N HIS A 219 1.73 12.00 5.15
CA HIS A 219 2.95 12.06 4.36
C HIS A 219 2.98 11.00 3.24
N SER A 220 1.85 10.86 2.49
CA SER A 220 1.88 10.09 1.24
C SER A 220 3.01 10.60 0.36
N ILE A 221 3.86 9.69 -0.16
CA ILE A 221 5.10 10.07 -0.81
C ILE A 221 5.43 9.15 -1.98
N ILE A 222 6.06 9.71 -3.01
CA ILE A 222 6.57 8.97 -4.16
C ILE A 222 8.07 9.24 -4.26
N ILE A 223 8.86 8.15 -4.31
CA ILE A 223 10.32 8.19 -4.31
C ILE A 223 10.85 7.51 -5.58
N SER A 224 11.85 8.14 -6.22
CA SER A 224 12.51 7.61 -7.40
C SER A 224 13.46 6.44 -7.06
N PRO A 225 13.88 5.61 -8.06
CA PRO A 225 14.90 4.57 -7.87
C PRO A 225 16.26 5.12 -7.39
N TRP A 226 16.49 6.42 -7.47
CA TRP A 226 17.71 7.10 -7.00
C TRP A 226 17.59 7.66 -5.58
N GLY A 227 16.37 7.61 -5.00
CA GLY A 227 16.09 8.13 -3.66
C GLY A 227 15.55 9.57 -3.65
N ASP A 228 15.32 10.19 -4.82
CA ASP A 228 14.72 11.52 -4.87
C ASP A 228 13.23 11.46 -4.51
N VAL A 229 12.78 12.37 -3.65
CA VAL A 229 11.34 12.58 -3.42
C VAL A 229 10.75 13.31 -4.62
N LEU A 230 9.88 12.61 -5.37
CA LEU A 230 9.23 13.16 -6.57
C LEU A 230 7.98 13.95 -6.24
N SER A 231 7.24 13.52 -5.23
CA SER A 231 6.02 14.19 -4.77
C SER A 231 5.70 13.77 -3.33
N GLU A 232 5.15 14.68 -2.54
CA GLU A 232 4.73 14.42 -1.15
C GLU A 232 3.49 15.23 -0.81
N LEU A 233 2.57 14.64 -0.03
CA LEU A 233 1.44 15.32 0.61
C LEU A 233 1.54 15.10 2.11
N ALA A 234 2.01 16.11 2.84
CA ALA A 234 2.26 16.00 4.27
C ALA A 234 0.97 15.84 5.08
N ASN A 235 -0.04 16.67 4.82
CA ASN A 235 -1.27 16.74 5.60
C ASN A 235 -2.50 16.85 4.71
N GLY A 236 -3.66 16.56 5.30
CA GLY A 236 -4.96 16.68 4.62
C GLY A 236 -5.27 15.52 3.68
N ILE A 237 -6.50 15.46 3.24
CA ILE A 237 -7.00 14.48 2.27
C ILE A 237 -6.69 14.99 0.87
N GLY A 238 -6.24 14.12 -0.03
CA GLY A 238 -5.90 14.49 -1.40
C GLY A 238 -5.10 13.43 -2.12
N PHE A 239 -4.34 13.82 -3.12
CA PHE A 239 -3.49 12.91 -3.88
C PHE A 239 -2.20 13.58 -4.36
N ILE A 240 -1.22 12.74 -4.63
CA ILE A 240 0.02 13.08 -5.32
C ILE A 240 0.20 12.16 -6.52
N GLY A 241 1.04 12.55 -7.46
CA GLY A 241 1.26 11.72 -8.65
C GLY A 241 2.61 11.91 -9.30
N CYS A 242 3.02 10.91 -10.07
CA CYS A 242 4.20 10.97 -10.94
C CYS A 242 3.99 10.21 -12.23
N GLN A 243 4.88 10.46 -13.20
CA GLN A 243 5.05 9.65 -14.39
C GLN A 243 6.38 8.89 -14.24
N PRO A 244 6.38 7.57 -13.94
CA PRO A 244 7.62 6.80 -13.85
C PRO A 244 8.37 6.79 -15.18
N ASP A 245 9.69 6.99 -15.13
CA ASP A 245 10.60 6.81 -16.25
C ASP A 245 11.32 5.46 -16.09
N LEU A 246 10.76 4.42 -16.71
CA LEU A 246 11.36 3.08 -16.65
C LEU A 246 12.70 3.00 -17.40
N ASN A 247 12.94 3.85 -18.42
CA ASN A 247 14.23 3.89 -19.09
C ASN A 247 15.33 4.38 -18.15
N ARG A 248 15.04 5.41 -17.35
CA ARG A 248 15.95 5.87 -16.29
C ARG A 248 16.19 4.79 -15.24
N LEU A 249 15.14 4.09 -14.79
CA LEU A 249 15.26 2.97 -13.86
C LEU A 249 16.19 1.88 -14.40
N HIS A 250 15.99 1.47 -15.66
CA HIS A 250 16.82 0.44 -16.29
C HIS A 250 18.26 0.91 -16.47
N ALA A 251 18.49 2.19 -16.76
CA ALA A 251 19.83 2.77 -16.83
C ALA A 251 20.53 2.70 -15.46
N ILE A 252 19.84 3.09 -14.37
CA ILE A 252 20.37 2.99 -13.00
C ILE A 252 20.78 1.55 -12.67
N ARG A 253 19.92 0.56 -12.95
CA ARG A 253 20.20 -0.86 -12.69
C ARG A 253 21.37 -1.41 -13.52
N ARG A 254 21.51 -0.96 -14.76
CA ARG A 254 22.61 -1.36 -15.64
C ARG A 254 23.94 -0.74 -15.17
N ASP A 255 23.92 0.55 -14.81
CA ASP A 255 25.13 1.31 -14.51
C ASP A 255 25.63 1.03 -13.09
N MET A 256 24.73 0.64 -12.17
CA MET A 256 25.03 0.22 -10.79
C MET A 256 24.30 -1.09 -10.45
N PRO A 257 24.79 -2.25 -10.92
CA PRO A 257 24.06 -3.53 -10.81
C PRO A 257 24.18 -4.15 -9.42
N VAL A 258 23.64 -3.49 -8.38
CA VAL A 258 23.75 -3.91 -6.97
C VAL A 258 23.19 -5.31 -6.74
N GLN A 259 22.15 -5.70 -7.49
CA GLN A 259 21.54 -7.03 -7.38
C GLN A 259 22.53 -8.16 -7.75
N SER A 260 23.34 -7.97 -8.80
CA SER A 260 24.36 -8.95 -9.21
C SER A 260 25.57 -8.98 -8.27
N HIS A 261 25.80 -7.90 -7.52
CA HIS A 261 26.88 -7.81 -6.53
C HIS A 261 26.49 -8.39 -5.16
N GLN A 262 25.20 -8.67 -4.95
CA GLN A 262 24.71 -9.18 -3.66
C GLN A 262 25.29 -10.55 -3.34
N ARG A 263 25.94 -10.68 -2.18
CA ARG A 263 26.60 -11.91 -1.69
C ARG A 263 25.79 -12.62 -0.59
N PHE A 264 24.87 -11.90 0.04
CA PHE A 264 24.01 -12.41 1.11
C PHE A 264 22.56 -12.49 0.63
N ARG A 265 21.82 -13.55 1.03
CA ARG A 265 20.42 -13.76 0.71
C ARG A 265 19.65 -14.13 1.97
N GLU A 266 18.51 -13.49 2.17
CA GLU A 266 17.53 -13.85 3.18
C GLU A 266 16.54 -14.88 2.60
N HIS A 267 15.98 -15.73 3.48
CA HIS A 267 14.97 -16.71 3.12
C HIS A 267 13.70 -16.49 3.93
N LEU A 268 12.54 -16.82 3.35
CA LEU A 268 11.27 -16.88 4.09
C LEU A 268 11.35 -17.99 5.13
N LEU A 269 10.88 -17.71 6.36
CA LEU A 269 10.85 -18.64 7.49
C LEU A 269 9.62 -19.56 7.43
#